data_8f4515483c87b3af42061ad28f40f653
#
_entry.id   8f4515483c87b3af42061ad28f40f653
#
_cell.length_a   1.000
_cell.length_b   1.000
_cell.length_c   1.000
_cell.angle_alpha   90.00
_cell.angle_beta   90.00
_cell.angle_gamma   90.00
#
_symmetry.space_group_name_H-M   'P 1'
#
loop_
_entity.id
_entity.type
_entity.pdbx_description
1 polymer ?
#
loop_
_entity_poly.entity_id
_entity_poly.type
_entity_poly.pdbx_seq_one_letter_code
_entity_poly.pdbx_strand_id
1 'polypeptide(L)'
;TFIELPTAAQAGTLRVGAVQGSIPGKDPTQAFSREMLVTGQHVAGTRKLQGEVGAGGVDVVLWPENSADLDPRSYPQVAAVVTQASEDIKAPIVVGGVLYDDGASSRYNDMIVWNGADGAGEIYRKHHPVPFGEYVPWRGTLRKITKQVDRIGTDMRAGSGSHTLTFTTRD
;
A
#
# COMPACT_ATOMS: atom_id res chain seq x y z
N THR A 1 -19.62 8.41 33.86
CA THR A 1 -19.57 9.62 33.01
C THR A 1 -19.58 9.18 31.57
N PHE A 2 -20.64 9.43 30.82
CA PHE A 2 -20.68 9.20 29.38
C PHE A 2 -20.00 10.41 28.71
N ILE A 3 -18.99 10.16 27.90
CA ILE A 3 -18.41 11.19 27.04
C ILE A 3 -19.24 11.19 25.74
N GLU A 4 -19.99 12.24 25.51
CA GLU A 4 -20.65 12.46 24.21
C GLU A 4 -19.58 12.72 23.16
N LEU A 5 -19.45 11.83 22.19
CA LEU A 5 -18.58 12.04 21.05
C LEU A 5 -19.31 12.92 20.04
N PRO A 6 -18.65 13.97 19.51
CA PRO A 6 -19.26 14.80 18.49
C PRO A 6 -19.55 13.95 17.23
N THR A 7 -20.79 13.99 16.75
CA THR A 7 -21.23 13.26 15.55
C THR A 7 -21.22 14.13 14.29
N ALA A 8 -21.01 15.44 14.43
CA ALA A 8 -20.90 16.38 13.33
C ALA A 8 -19.43 16.58 12.90
N ALA A 9 -19.20 16.79 11.61
CA ALA A 9 -17.89 17.15 11.08
C ALA A 9 -17.42 18.49 11.68
N GLN A 10 -16.24 18.50 12.30
CA GLN A 10 -15.70 19.68 12.98
C GLN A 10 -14.69 20.46 12.12
N ALA A 11 -14.11 19.82 11.10
CA ALA A 11 -13.08 20.38 10.24
C ALA A 11 -13.35 20.14 8.74
N GLY A 12 -14.63 20.06 8.36
CA GLY A 12 -15.03 19.76 6.98
C GLY A 12 -15.33 18.28 6.75
N THR A 13 -15.51 17.93 5.47
CA THR A 13 -15.79 16.54 5.02
C THR A 13 -14.74 16.11 4.03
N LEU A 14 -14.35 14.85 4.08
CA LEU A 14 -13.45 14.20 3.14
C LEU A 14 -14.20 13.08 2.42
N ARG A 15 -14.21 13.10 1.09
CA ARG A 15 -14.78 12.03 0.27
C ARG A 15 -13.69 11.00 -0.03
N VAL A 16 -13.83 9.82 0.53
CA VAL A 16 -12.82 8.76 0.43
C VAL A 16 -13.35 7.63 -0.46
N GLY A 17 -12.60 7.27 -1.49
CA GLY A 17 -12.81 6.08 -2.26
C GLY A 17 -11.98 4.92 -1.70
N ALA A 18 -12.60 3.83 -1.27
CA ALA A 18 -11.90 2.62 -0.86
C ALA A 18 -11.97 1.57 -1.98
N VAL A 19 -10.82 1.09 -2.43
CA VAL A 19 -10.72 0.10 -3.51
C VAL A 19 -10.01 -1.14 -2.99
N GLN A 20 -10.69 -2.28 -3.07
CA GLN A 20 -10.13 -3.58 -2.73
C GLN A 20 -10.02 -4.44 -3.99
N GLY A 21 -8.80 -4.80 -4.36
CA GLY A 21 -8.52 -5.81 -5.37
C GLY A 21 -8.62 -7.22 -4.80
N SER A 22 -8.49 -8.21 -5.67
CA SER A 22 -8.43 -9.63 -5.31
C SER A 22 -6.99 -10.14 -5.48
N ILE A 23 -6.59 -11.11 -4.66
CA ILE A 23 -5.31 -11.79 -4.83
C ILE A 23 -5.54 -13.01 -5.73
N PRO A 24 -4.94 -13.06 -6.94
CA PRO A 24 -5.05 -14.23 -7.82
C PRO A 24 -4.51 -15.49 -7.12
N GLY A 25 -5.05 -16.66 -7.49
CA GLY A 25 -4.61 -17.94 -6.96
C GLY A 25 -3.09 -18.16 -7.12
N LYS A 26 -2.51 -18.99 -6.26
CA LYS A 26 -1.06 -19.26 -6.24
C LYS A 26 -0.67 -20.16 -7.43
N ASP A 27 -0.22 -19.57 -8.52
CA ASP A 27 0.57 -20.25 -9.54
C ASP A 27 2.04 -19.82 -9.39
N PRO A 28 2.92 -20.70 -8.88
CA PRO A 28 4.33 -20.37 -8.65
C PRO A 28 5.11 -19.99 -9.92
N THR A 29 4.61 -20.38 -11.09
CA THR A 29 5.29 -20.16 -12.39
C THR A 29 5.06 -18.73 -12.92
N GLN A 30 4.16 -17.97 -12.31
CA GLN A 30 3.73 -16.63 -12.76
C GLN A 30 3.95 -15.54 -11.71
N ALA A 31 5.00 -15.63 -10.90
CA ALA A 31 5.21 -14.70 -9.78
C ALA A 31 5.16 -13.22 -10.19
N PHE A 32 5.96 -12.81 -11.18
CA PHE A 32 5.98 -11.43 -11.68
C PHE A 32 4.65 -11.00 -12.31
N SER A 33 4.03 -11.87 -13.11
CA SER A 33 2.72 -11.61 -13.72
C SER A 33 1.63 -11.46 -12.66
N ARG A 34 1.74 -12.22 -11.57
CA ARG A 34 0.81 -12.16 -10.44
C ARG A 34 0.90 -10.83 -9.69
N GLU A 35 2.11 -10.35 -9.42
CA GLU A 35 2.34 -9.08 -8.72
C GLU A 35 1.77 -7.89 -9.52
N MET A 36 1.95 -7.90 -10.85
CA MET A 36 1.31 -6.93 -11.74
C MET A 36 -0.21 -7.09 -11.80
N LEU A 37 -0.74 -8.33 -11.69
CA LEU A 37 -2.19 -8.56 -11.66
C LEU A 37 -2.84 -7.96 -10.40
N VAL A 38 -2.20 -8.06 -9.23
CA VAL A 38 -2.72 -7.44 -7.99
C VAL A 38 -2.86 -5.94 -8.17
N THR A 39 -1.81 -5.26 -8.63
CA THR A 39 -1.87 -3.82 -8.92
C THR A 39 -2.91 -3.51 -9.99
N GLY A 40 -2.97 -4.30 -11.07
CA GLY A 40 -3.93 -4.13 -12.16
C GLY A 40 -5.38 -4.22 -11.70
N GLN A 41 -5.70 -5.07 -10.73
CA GLN A 41 -7.05 -5.16 -10.16
C GLN A 41 -7.42 -3.93 -9.33
N HIS A 42 -6.47 -3.33 -8.60
CA HIS A 42 -6.70 -2.08 -7.89
C HIS A 42 -6.89 -0.91 -8.87
N VAL A 43 -6.12 -0.87 -9.96
CA VAL A 43 -6.33 0.10 -11.06
C VAL A 43 -7.72 -0.07 -11.68
N ALA A 44 -8.15 -1.31 -11.98
CA ALA A 44 -9.48 -1.58 -12.53
C ALA A 44 -10.60 -1.17 -11.54
N GLY A 45 -10.42 -1.44 -10.25
CA GLY A 45 -11.33 -0.99 -9.20
C GLY A 45 -11.42 0.53 -9.11
N THR A 46 -10.29 1.24 -9.23
CA THR A 46 -10.25 2.70 -9.25
C THR A 46 -10.98 3.27 -10.48
N ARG A 47 -10.82 2.66 -11.66
CA ARG A 47 -11.58 3.04 -12.86
C ARG A 47 -13.09 2.81 -12.71
N LYS A 48 -13.48 1.71 -12.05
CA LYS A 48 -14.89 1.46 -11.74
C LYS A 48 -15.43 2.54 -10.81
N LEU A 49 -14.71 2.86 -9.72
CA LEU A 49 -15.06 3.95 -8.82
C LEU A 49 -15.21 5.27 -9.57
N GLN A 50 -14.25 5.60 -10.45
CA GLN A 50 -14.33 6.81 -11.29
C GLN A 50 -15.60 6.84 -12.15
N GLY A 51 -16.00 5.69 -12.72
CA GLY A 51 -17.24 5.58 -13.48
C GLY A 51 -18.50 5.86 -12.65
N GLU A 52 -18.46 5.56 -11.36
CA GLU A 52 -19.58 5.77 -10.42
C GLU A 52 -19.63 7.23 -9.89
N VAL A 53 -18.50 7.82 -9.54
CA VAL A 53 -18.42 9.13 -8.86
C VAL A 53 -17.98 10.27 -9.77
N GLY A 54 -17.46 9.97 -10.94
CA GLY A 54 -16.84 10.94 -11.84
C GLY A 54 -15.39 11.31 -11.45
N ALA A 55 -14.66 11.93 -12.39
CA ALA A 55 -13.32 12.45 -12.14
C ALA A 55 -13.39 13.62 -11.13
N GLY A 56 -12.61 13.54 -10.04
CA GLY A 56 -12.67 14.50 -8.92
C GLY A 56 -13.86 14.26 -7.98
N GLY A 57 -14.58 13.15 -8.14
CA GLY A 57 -15.70 12.78 -7.27
C GLY A 57 -15.28 12.33 -5.86
N VAL A 58 -13.99 12.04 -5.66
CA VAL A 58 -13.37 11.73 -4.36
C VAL A 58 -12.16 12.62 -4.13
N ASP A 59 -11.79 12.81 -2.87
CA ASP A 59 -10.66 13.63 -2.45
C ASP A 59 -9.38 12.78 -2.28
N VAL A 60 -9.55 11.49 -2.03
CA VAL A 60 -8.47 10.49 -1.96
C VAL A 60 -9.01 9.10 -2.26
N VAL A 61 -8.17 8.25 -2.85
CA VAL A 61 -8.44 6.81 -3.00
C VAL A 61 -7.52 6.03 -2.08
N LEU A 62 -8.07 5.08 -1.33
CA LEU A 62 -7.31 4.19 -0.47
C LEU A 62 -7.25 2.80 -1.09
N TRP A 63 -6.04 2.32 -1.33
CA TRP A 63 -5.76 0.92 -1.62
C TRP A 63 -5.24 0.23 -0.35
N PRO A 64 -5.48 -1.07 -0.16
CA PRO A 64 -5.05 -1.77 1.05
C PRO A 64 -3.55 -2.02 1.09
N GLU A 65 -3.09 -2.58 2.22
CA GLU A 65 -1.76 -3.13 2.40
C GLU A 65 -1.43 -4.13 1.27
N ASN A 66 -0.20 -4.09 0.74
CA ASN A 66 0.27 -4.94 -0.35
C ASN A 66 -0.57 -4.84 -1.65
N SER A 67 -1.18 -3.70 -1.90
CA SER A 67 -1.92 -3.44 -3.14
C SER A 67 -1.01 -3.29 -4.36
N ALA A 68 0.27 -3.00 -4.14
CA ALA A 68 1.35 -3.03 -5.12
C ALA A 68 2.49 -3.88 -4.55
N ASP A 69 2.48 -5.20 -4.85
CA ASP A 69 3.54 -6.12 -4.44
C ASP A 69 4.91 -5.73 -5.02
N LEU A 70 4.91 -5.09 -6.19
CA LEU A 70 6.07 -4.41 -6.77
C LEU A 70 5.97 -2.91 -6.44
N ASP A 71 6.95 -2.41 -5.73
CA ASP A 71 6.97 -1.01 -5.29
C ASP A 71 7.03 -0.05 -6.49
N PRO A 72 6.05 0.86 -6.64
CA PRO A 72 6.03 1.79 -7.79
C PRO A 72 7.24 2.74 -7.82
N ARG A 73 7.95 2.94 -6.70
CA ARG A 73 9.19 3.73 -6.68
C ARG A 73 10.36 3.01 -7.33
N SER A 74 10.33 1.68 -7.35
CA SER A 74 11.39 0.82 -7.88
C SER A 74 11.07 0.26 -9.27
N TYR A 75 9.78 0.17 -9.62
CA TYR A 75 9.31 -0.45 -10.87
C TYR A 75 8.54 0.55 -11.74
N PRO A 76 9.18 1.14 -12.78
CA PRO A 76 8.56 2.16 -13.64
C PRO A 76 7.24 1.75 -14.29
N GLN A 77 7.07 0.47 -14.62
CA GLN A 77 5.81 -0.05 -15.18
C GLN A 77 4.66 -0.03 -14.17
N VAL A 78 4.96 -0.22 -12.88
CA VAL A 78 3.97 -0.09 -11.79
C VAL A 78 3.66 1.39 -11.55
N ALA A 79 4.70 2.23 -11.49
CA ALA A 79 4.54 3.67 -11.41
C ALA A 79 3.59 4.21 -12.50
N ALA A 80 3.80 3.79 -13.75
CA ALA A 80 3.00 4.27 -14.88
C ALA A 80 1.50 3.96 -14.73
N VAL A 81 1.13 2.74 -14.31
CA VAL A 81 -0.29 2.37 -14.16
C VAL A 81 -0.94 3.02 -12.96
N VAL A 82 -0.21 3.24 -11.87
CA VAL A 82 -0.69 3.97 -10.68
C VAL A 82 -0.85 5.45 -10.98
N THR A 83 0.12 6.06 -11.66
CA THR A 83 0.06 7.44 -12.15
C THR A 83 -1.19 7.65 -12.99
N GLN A 84 -1.39 6.81 -14.01
CA GLN A 84 -2.55 6.93 -14.89
C GLN A 84 -3.87 6.80 -14.10
N ALA A 85 -3.97 5.88 -13.15
CA ALA A 85 -5.17 5.73 -12.33
C ALA A 85 -5.45 6.97 -11.47
N SER A 86 -4.40 7.57 -10.88
CA SER A 86 -4.51 8.81 -10.09
C SER A 86 -4.92 10.01 -10.94
N GLU A 87 -4.36 10.13 -12.14
CA GLU A 87 -4.71 11.20 -13.10
C GLU A 87 -6.14 11.05 -13.61
N ASP A 88 -6.56 9.83 -13.97
CA ASP A 88 -7.90 9.54 -14.46
C ASP A 88 -8.98 9.92 -13.43
N ILE A 89 -8.83 9.47 -12.18
CA ILE A 89 -9.78 9.79 -11.11
C ILE A 89 -9.62 11.21 -10.57
N LYS A 90 -8.50 11.86 -10.87
CA LYS A 90 -8.15 13.21 -10.39
C LYS A 90 -8.07 13.31 -8.86
N ALA A 91 -7.50 12.32 -8.21
CA ALA A 91 -7.27 12.30 -6.77
C ALA A 91 -5.97 11.55 -6.46
N PRO A 92 -5.28 11.88 -5.36
CA PRO A 92 -4.17 11.06 -4.89
C PRO A 92 -4.64 9.65 -4.53
N ILE A 93 -3.76 8.67 -4.73
CA ILE A 93 -4.01 7.28 -4.33
C ILE A 93 -3.02 6.91 -3.22
N VAL A 94 -3.52 6.44 -2.09
CA VAL A 94 -2.68 5.84 -1.05
C VAL A 94 -2.45 4.38 -1.41
N VAL A 95 -1.21 4.04 -1.74
CA VAL A 95 -0.81 2.71 -2.24
C VAL A 95 -0.02 1.96 -1.18
N GLY A 96 -0.39 0.72 -0.88
CA GLY A 96 0.40 -0.17 -0.04
C GLY A 96 1.47 -0.89 -0.86
N GLY A 97 2.74 -0.59 -0.60
CA GLY A 97 3.89 -1.15 -1.33
C GLY A 97 4.89 -1.86 -0.42
N VAL A 98 5.63 -2.82 -0.98
CA VAL A 98 6.74 -3.49 -0.30
C VAL A 98 8.05 -3.05 -0.92
N LEU A 99 8.86 -2.33 -0.15
CA LEU A 99 10.20 -1.91 -0.55
C LEU A 99 11.24 -2.90 -0.03
N TYR A 100 12.03 -3.47 -0.92
CA TYR A 100 13.23 -4.21 -0.55
C TYR A 100 14.41 -3.26 -0.49
N ASP A 101 15.24 -3.35 0.56
CA ASP A 101 16.46 -2.57 0.62
C ASP A 101 17.55 -3.17 -0.29
N ASP A 102 18.61 -2.40 -0.52
CA ASP A 102 19.72 -2.81 -1.38
C ASP A 102 20.33 -4.13 -0.88
N GLY A 103 20.40 -5.11 -1.77
CA GLY A 103 20.85 -6.46 -1.43
C GLY A 103 19.79 -7.40 -0.88
N ALA A 104 18.51 -6.96 -0.82
CA ALA A 104 17.35 -7.74 -0.36
C ALA A 104 17.54 -8.37 1.03
N SER A 105 18.36 -7.75 1.90
CA SER A 105 18.61 -8.24 3.26
C SER A 105 17.45 -7.96 4.20
N SER A 106 16.64 -6.96 3.89
CA SER A 106 15.42 -6.58 4.61
C SER A 106 14.40 -5.97 3.67
N ARG A 107 13.15 -5.86 4.15
CA ARG A 107 12.05 -5.22 3.44
C ARG A 107 11.25 -4.33 4.38
N TYR A 108 10.54 -3.41 3.79
CA TYR A 108 9.64 -2.49 4.49
C TYR A 108 8.24 -2.58 3.91
N ASN A 109 7.23 -2.30 4.73
CA ASN A 109 5.85 -2.17 4.31
C ASN A 109 5.48 -0.69 4.42
N ASP A 110 5.22 -0.07 3.29
CA ASP A 110 5.00 1.36 3.17
C ASP A 110 3.60 1.64 2.63
N MET A 111 2.93 2.64 3.21
CA MET A 111 1.79 3.31 2.58
C MET A 111 2.31 4.59 1.95
N ILE A 112 2.08 4.74 0.65
CA ILE A 112 2.66 5.79 -0.19
C ILE A 112 1.52 6.65 -0.73
N VAL A 113 1.58 7.95 -0.53
CA VAL A 113 0.69 8.90 -1.22
C VAL A 113 1.22 9.08 -2.64
N TRP A 114 0.45 8.67 -3.64
CA TRP A 114 0.81 8.82 -5.05
C TRP A 114 0.02 9.94 -5.70
N ASN A 115 0.71 10.96 -6.18
CA ASN A 115 0.13 12.24 -6.63
C ASN A 115 0.17 12.38 -8.17
N GLY A 116 -0.43 11.47 -8.89
CA GLY A 116 -0.41 11.51 -10.37
C GLY A 116 1.02 11.59 -10.92
N ALA A 117 1.26 12.52 -11.83
CA ALA A 117 2.57 12.72 -12.47
C ALA A 117 3.70 13.11 -11.51
N ASP A 118 3.39 13.72 -10.36
CA ASP A 118 4.38 14.05 -9.34
C ASP A 118 4.93 12.80 -8.63
N GLY A 119 4.25 11.66 -8.78
CA GLY A 119 4.68 10.38 -8.25
C GLY A 119 4.53 10.25 -6.73
N ALA A 120 5.52 9.62 -6.09
CA ALA A 120 5.50 9.37 -4.66
C ALA A 120 5.65 10.66 -3.84
N GLY A 121 4.67 10.93 -2.99
CA GLY A 121 4.68 11.97 -1.96
C GLY A 121 5.08 11.42 -0.59
N GLU A 122 4.31 11.75 0.45
CA GLU A 122 4.55 11.24 1.80
C GLU A 122 4.43 9.73 1.91
N ILE A 123 5.20 9.18 2.85
CA ILE A 123 5.28 7.75 3.08
C ILE A 123 5.10 7.48 4.58
N TYR A 124 4.16 6.60 4.91
CA TYR A 124 4.10 5.97 6.20
C TYR A 124 4.73 4.58 6.12
N ARG A 125 5.72 4.31 6.93
CA ARG A 125 6.36 3.00 7.05
C ARG A 125 5.83 2.27 8.27
N LYS A 126 5.35 1.04 8.07
CA LYS A 126 4.76 0.21 9.13
C LYS A 126 5.71 0.08 10.32
N HIS A 127 5.26 0.53 11.51
CA HIS A 127 6.09 0.56 12.73
C HIS A 127 6.09 -0.77 13.48
N HIS A 128 5.04 -1.58 13.31
CA HIS A 128 4.85 -2.82 14.06
C HIS A 128 4.70 -4.02 13.12
N PRO A 129 5.82 -4.53 12.55
CA PRO A 129 5.79 -5.79 11.80
C PRO A 129 5.31 -6.96 12.68
N VAL A 130 4.63 -7.91 12.06
CA VAL A 130 4.04 -9.07 12.76
C VAL A 130 5.12 -10.13 13.02
N PRO A 131 5.41 -10.46 14.29
CA PRO A 131 6.34 -11.55 14.61
C PRO A 131 5.87 -12.87 14.00
N PHE A 132 6.80 -13.65 13.47
CA PHE A 132 6.56 -14.94 12.80
C PHE A 132 5.69 -14.90 11.52
N GLY A 133 5.17 -13.72 11.16
CA GLY A 133 4.46 -13.48 9.91
C GLY A 133 5.28 -12.66 8.94
N GLU A 134 5.92 -11.61 9.43
CA GLU A 134 6.66 -10.64 8.61
C GLU A 134 8.16 -10.62 8.92
N TYR A 135 8.54 -11.00 10.13
CA TYR A 135 9.93 -11.21 10.54
C TYR A 135 10.05 -12.36 11.55
N VAL A 136 11.23 -12.91 11.70
CA VAL A 136 11.50 -13.96 12.68
C VAL A 136 12.37 -13.42 13.81
N PRO A 137 11.81 -13.24 15.04
CA PRO A 137 12.60 -12.88 16.20
C PRO A 137 13.67 -13.96 16.45
N TRP A 138 14.90 -13.54 16.81
CA TRP A 138 16.01 -14.46 17.11
C TRP A 138 16.22 -15.55 16.04
N ARG A 139 16.05 -15.21 14.76
CA ARG A 139 16.13 -16.13 13.60
C ARG A 139 17.31 -17.08 13.70
N GLY A 140 18.51 -16.59 14.05
CA GLY A 140 19.73 -17.41 14.14
C GLY A 140 19.63 -18.54 15.20
N THR A 141 18.94 -18.31 16.29
CA THR A 141 18.72 -19.32 17.35
C THR A 141 17.60 -20.28 16.95
N LEU A 142 16.49 -19.77 16.47
CA LEU A 142 15.34 -20.59 16.07
C LEU A 142 15.64 -21.49 14.88
N ARG A 143 16.50 -21.07 13.95
CA ARG A 143 16.92 -21.86 12.80
C ARG A 143 17.66 -23.16 13.19
N LYS A 144 18.28 -23.19 14.38
CA LYS A 144 18.91 -24.39 14.94
C LYS A 144 17.89 -25.42 15.43
N ILE A 145 16.65 -24.99 15.70
CA ILE A 145 15.56 -25.81 16.25
C ILE A 145 14.59 -26.22 15.17
N THR A 146 14.25 -25.32 14.24
CA THR A 146 13.28 -25.56 13.17
C THR A 146 13.63 -24.81 11.89
N LYS A 147 13.41 -25.47 10.75
CA LYS A 147 13.56 -24.85 9.42
C LYS A 147 12.32 -24.04 8.99
N GLN A 148 11.25 -24.03 9.78
CA GLN A 148 10.06 -23.26 9.43
C GLN A 148 10.30 -21.75 9.39
N VAL A 149 11.35 -21.28 10.08
CA VAL A 149 11.81 -19.88 10.03
C VAL A 149 12.22 -19.44 8.61
N ASP A 150 12.58 -20.38 7.74
CA ASP A 150 12.99 -20.09 6.36
C ASP A 150 11.81 -19.83 5.42
N ARG A 151 10.55 -20.02 5.88
CA ARG A 151 9.33 -19.63 5.15
C ARG A 151 9.23 -18.11 4.97
N ILE A 152 9.80 -17.35 5.91
CA ILE A 152 9.95 -15.89 5.77
C ILE A 152 11.32 -15.65 5.20
N GLY A 153 11.41 -15.46 3.88
CA GLY A 153 12.68 -15.30 3.17
C GLY A 153 13.45 -14.06 3.63
N THR A 154 12.78 -12.90 3.60
CA THR A 154 13.36 -11.61 3.97
C THR A 154 12.59 -11.01 5.13
N ASP A 155 13.29 -10.63 6.21
CA ASP A 155 12.65 -10.03 7.38
C ASP A 155 12.18 -8.60 7.10
N MET A 156 10.97 -8.29 7.56
CA MET A 156 10.45 -6.93 7.54
C MET A 156 11.02 -6.13 8.70
N ARG A 157 11.50 -4.93 8.41
CA ARG A 157 11.96 -3.97 9.42
C ARG A 157 10.84 -3.01 9.81
N ALA A 158 10.85 -2.65 11.09
CA ALA A 158 10.00 -1.59 11.61
C ALA A 158 10.41 -0.24 11.02
N GLY A 159 9.43 0.57 10.71
CA GLY A 159 9.59 1.98 10.39
C GLY A 159 9.84 2.83 11.62
N SER A 160 10.23 4.05 11.37
CA SER A 160 10.34 5.13 12.36
C SER A 160 9.80 6.42 11.75
N GLY A 161 9.43 7.40 12.58
CA GLY A 161 8.94 8.70 12.10
C GLY A 161 7.46 8.93 12.36
N SER A 162 6.79 9.66 11.45
CA SER A 162 5.38 10.04 11.62
C SER A 162 4.45 8.82 11.56
N HIS A 163 3.39 8.86 12.35
CA HIS A 163 2.27 7.91 12.30
C HIS A 163 1.11 8.40 11.41
N THR A 164 1.31 9.52 10.72
CA THR A 164 0.30 10.15 9.87
C THR A 164 0.81 10.30 8.46
N LEU A 165 -0.10 10.31 7.50
CA LEU A 165 0.12 10.67 6.11
C LEU A 165 -0.62 11.97 5.82
N THR A 166 0.04 12.89 5.15
CA THR A 166 -0.53 14.15 4.67
C THR A 166 -0.66 14.11 3.15
N PHE A 167 -1.75 14.57 2.64
CA PHE A 167 -1.97 14.77 1.21
C PHE A 167 -2.78 16.04 0.98
N THR A 168 -2.64 16.62 -0.19
CA THR A 168 -3.41 17.81 -0.56
C THR A 168 -4.67 17.35 -1.31
N THR A 169 -5.83 17.78 -0.81
CA THR A 169 -7.10 17.63 -1.52
C THR A 169 -7.23 18.73 -2.57
N ARG A 170 -8.04 18.50 -3.57
CA ARG A 170 -8.50 19.56 -4.47
C ARG A 170 -9.66 20.26 -3.80
N ASP A 171 -9.56 21.56 -3.65
CA ASP A 171 -10.68 22.42 -3.23
C ASP A 171 -11.74 22.49 -4.32
#